data_6bd64f18f978e221116b65d09b825e5d
#
_entry.id   6bd64f18f978e221116b65d09b825e5d
#
_cell.length_a   1.000
_cell.length_b   1.000
_cell.length_c   1.000
_cell.angle_alpha   90.00
_cell.angle_beta   90.00
_cell.angle_gamma   90.00
#
_symmetry.space_group_name_H-M   'P 1'
#
loop_
_entity.id
_entity.type
_entity.pdbx_description
1 polymer ?
#
loop_
_entity_poly.entity_id
_entity_poly.type
_entity_poly.pdbx_seq_one_letter_code
_entity_poly.pdbx_strand_id
1 'polypeptide(L)'
;MLAIAGGKGGVGKTTTALGLAAALPDRPLVVDADCDMPNLHALAGVPADERPHVCPAHDCRVLPTPEDRPDSLDQCLERLRVEADAHTLVDTPAGAGVDAATPLRIADGVVLVSTACAPALRDAAKTASMARAVGTPVLGAVLTRTLARPPNVAELLGCPLLGVVPDAAGRPLDDRRVRERYEAAAAALLDATTSL
;
A
#
# COMPACT_ATOMS: atom_id res chain seq x y z
N MET A 1 -4.43 7.58 7.84
CA MET A 1 -3.60 7.42 6.61
C MET A 1 -2.70 6.20 6.76
N LEU A 2 -2.64 5.31 5.77
CA LEU A 2 -1.82 4.08 5.79
C LEU A 2 -0.82 4.08 4.65
N ALA A 3 0.46 3.84 4.91
CA ALA A 3 1.47 3.64 3.89
C ALA A 3 1.52 2.17 3.44
N ILE A 4 1.45 1.94 2.13
CA ILE A 4 1.60 0.62 1.52
C ILE A 4 3.03 0.50 1.02
N ALA A 5 3.87 -0.18 1.76
CA ALA A 5 5.32 -0.14 1.60
C ALA A 5 5.95 -1.51 1.33
N GLY A 6 7.05 -1.52 0.61
CA GLY A 6 7.81 -2.74 0.34
C GLY A 6 9.19 -2.41 -0.17
N GLY A 7 10.17 -3.20 0.27
CA GLY A 7 11.58 -2.91 0.05
C GLY A 7 12.06 -3.09 -1.41
N LYS A 8 11.21 -3.57 -2.34
CA LYS A 8 11.63 -3.87 -3.71
C LYS A 8 10.56 -3.47 -4.72
N GLY A 9 11.01 -3.05 -5.92
CA GLY A 9 10.14 -2.84 -7.07
C GLY A 9 9.46 -4.15 -7.52
N GLY A 10 8.23 -4.03 -8.04
CA GLY A 10 7.51 -5.17 -8.59
C GLY A 10 6.89 -6.15 -7.61
N VAL A 11 6.93 -5.90 -6.30
CA VAL A 11 6.29 -6.78 -5.29
C VAL A 11 4.77 -6.61 -5.22
N GLY A 12 4.17 -5.66 -5.95
CA GLY A 12 2.73 -5.46 -6.02
C GLY A 12 2.17 -4.43 -5.02
N LYS A 13 2.95 -3.43 -4.61
CA LYS A 13 2.49 -2.34 -3.71
C LYS A 13 1.26 -1.63 -4.28
N THR A 14 1.36 -1.10 -5.50
CA THR A 14 0.28 -0.40 -6.19
C THR A 14 -0.99 -1.25 -6.31
N THR A 15 -0.82 -2.53 -6.69
CA THR A 15 -1.96 -3.48 -6.76
C THR A 15 -2.56 -3.72 -5.37
N THR A 16 -1.73 -3.81 -4.33
CA THR A 16 -2.18 -4.01 -2.95
C THR A 16 -2.88 -2.76 -2.42
N ALA A 17 -2.38 -1.56 -2.73
CA ALA A 17 -3.04 -0.30 -2.36
C ALA A 17 -4.46 -0.22 -2.96
N LEU A 18 -4.61 -0.48 -4.25
CA LEU A 18 -5.93 -0.51 -4.90
C LEU A 18 -6.81 -1.67 -4.41
N GLY A 19 -6.24 -2.87 -4.21
CA GLY A 19 -6.99 -4.03 -3.76
C GLY A 19 -7.53 -3.88 -2.33
N LEU A 20 -6.73 -3.33 -1.41
CA LEU A 20 -7.19 -3.00 -0.06
C LEU A 20 -8.22 -1.86 -0.08
N ALA A 21 -7.98 -0.80 -0.86
CA ALA A 21 -8.92 0.30 -0.98
C ALA A 21 -10.28 -0.15 -1.52
N ALA A 22 -10.29 -1.03 -2.51
CA ALA A 22 -11.52 -1.60 -3.06
C ALA A 22 -12.34 -2.43 -2.05
N ALA A 23 -11.67 -2.94 -1.02
CA ALA A 23 -12.26 -3.79 0.02
C ALA A 23 -12.58 -3.05 1.32
N LEU A 24 -12.05 -1.86 1.52
CA LEU A 24 -12.32 -1.01 2.68
C LEU A 24 -13.60 -0.18 2.47
N PRO A 25 -14.33 0.18 3.55
CA PRO A 25 -15.52 1.02 3.45
C PRO A 25 -15.19 2.48 3.10
N ASP A 26 -16.26 3.25 2.82
CA ASP A 26 -16.24 4.72 2.71
C ASP A 26 -15.39 5.30 1.58
N ARG A 27 -15.25 4.55 0.47
CA ARG A 27 -14.53 4.99 -0.74
C ARG A 27 -13.15 5.58 -0.44
N PRO A 28 -12.21 4.78 0.05
CA PRO A 28 -10.88 5.25 0.40
C PRO A 28 -10.20 6.03 -0.73
N LEU A 29 -9.32 6.94 -0.37
CA LEU A 29 -8.43 7.61 -1.30
C LEU A 29 -7.11 6.84 -1.40
N VAL A 30 -6.69 6.49 -2.61
CA VAL A 30 -5.35 5.95 -2.88
C VAL A 30 -4.51 7.06 -3.50
N VAL A 31 -3.38 7.36 -2.89
CA VAL A 31 -2.44 8.41 -3.33
C VAL A 31 -1.19 7.76 -3.89
N ASP A 32 -0.80 8.14 -5.10
CA ASP A 32 0.47 7.74 -5.67
C ASP A 32 1.59 8.63 -5.12
N ALA A 33 2.50 8.08 -4.35
CA ALA A 33 3.67 8.77 -3.81
C ALA A 33 4.98 8.33 -4.49
N ASP A 34 4.92 7.46 -5.51
CA ASP A 34 6.09 7.05 -6.30
C ASP A 34 6.31 8.06 -7.44
N CYS A 35 7.02 9.15 -7.13
CA CYS A 35 7.28 10.22 -8.09
C CYS A 35 8.21 9.79 -9.22
N ASP A 36 9.04 8.76 -9.01
CA ASP A 36 10.00 8.29 -10.01
C ASP A 36 9.34 7.38 -11.05
N MET A 37 8.34 6.60 -10.62
CA MET A 37 7.65 5.64 -11.49
C MET A 37 6.13 5.66 -11.21
N PRO A 38 5.44 6.78 -11.43
CA PRO A 38 4.01 6.90 -11.16
C PRO A 38 3.23 5.97 -12.09
N ASN A 39 2.52 5.01 -11.52
CA ASN A 39 1.79 4.00 -12.29
C ASN A 39 0.39 3.70 -11.75
N LEU A 40 0.02 4.28 -10.63
CA LEU A 40 -1.27 4.06 -10.00
C LEU A 40 -2.44 4.46 -10.92
N HIS A 41 -2.33 5.60 -11.62
CA HIS A 41 -3.34 6.09 -12.57
C HIS A 41 -3.61 5.08 -13.69
N ALA A 42 -2.55 4.51 -14.26
CA ALA A 42 -2.66 3.53 -15.34
C ALA A 42 -3.30 2.23 -14.87
N LEU A 43 -2.95 1.75 -13.66
CA LEU A 43 -3.54 0.56 -13.08
C LEU A 43 -5.02 0.77 -12.72
N ALA A 44 -5.37 1.94 -12.21
CA ALA A 44 -6.73 2.31 -11.85
C ALA A 44 -7.62 2.68 -13.06
N GLY A 45 -7.03 2.94 -14.23
CA GLY A 45 -7.73 3.37 -15.43
C GLY A 45 -8.30 4.80 -15.33
N VAL A 46 -7.56 5.70 -14.68
CA VAL A 46 -7.91 7.12 -14.51
C VAL A 46 -6.90 8.03 -15.20
N PRO A 47 -7.25 9.30 -15.52
CA PRO A 47 -6.30 10.28 -16.05
C PRO A 47 -5.12 10.52 -15.09
N ALA A 48 -3.96 10.87 -15.66
CA ALA A 48 -2.77 11.27 -14.92
C ALA A 48 -2.79 12.80 -14.72
N ASP A 49 -3.65 13.29 -13.83
CA ASP A 49 -3.73 14.70 -13.47
C ASP A 49 -3.75 14.89 -11.95
N GLU A 50 -3.80 16.13 -11.49
CA GLU A 50 -3.67 16.51 -10.08
C GLU A 50 -4.96 16.37 -9.26
N ARG A 51 -6.00 15.72 -9.80
CA ARG A 51 -7.30 15.65 -9.15
C ARG A 51 -7.60 14.24 -8.67
N PRO A 52 -8.33 14.09 -7.56
CA PRO A 52 -8.87 12.79 -7.19
C PRO A 52 -9.92 12.32 -8.20
N HIS A 53 -9.73 11.13 -8.74
CA HIS A 53 -10.67 10.48 -9.66
C HIS A 53 -11.36 9.31 -8.97
N VAL A 54 -12.64 9.10 -9.27
CA VAL A 54 -13.33 7.86 -8.92
C VAL A 54 -12.81 6.75 -9.82
N CYS A 55 -12.35 5.66 -9.22
CA CYS A 55 -11.89 4.51 -9.98
C CYS A 55 -13.09 3.82 -10.67
N PRO A 56 -13.06 3.63 -12.01
CA PRO A 56 -14.21 3.08 -12.73
C PRO A 56 -14.48 1.60 -12.41
N ALA A 57 -13.47 0.87 -11.95
CA ALA A 57 -13.55 -0.57 -11.69
C ALA A 57 -13.70 -0.93 -10.21
N HIS A 58 -13.45 0.01 -9.30
CA HIS A 58 -13.37 -0.25 -7.86
C HIS A 58 -13.99 0.89 -7.06
N ASP A 59 -14.60 0.60 -5.92
CA ASP A 59 -15.23 1.63 -5.07
C ASP A 59 -14.19 2.41 -4.24
N CYS A 60 -13.28 3.09 -4.91
CA CYS A 60 -12.27 3.95 -4.31
C CYS A 60 -12.02 5.20 -5.16
N ARG A 61 -11.28 6.14 -4.61
CA ARG A 61 -10.76 7.31 -5.32
C ARG A 61 -9.27 7.18 -5.49
N VAL A 62 -8.72 7.76 -6.54
CA VAL A 62 -7.29 7.72 -6.84
C VAL A 62 -6.79 9.14 -7.07
N LEU A 63 -5.72 9.52 -6.40
CA LEU A 63 -4.98 10.75 -6.63
C LEU A 63 -3.64 10.38 -7.25
N PRO A 64 -3.45 10.59 -8.56
CA PRO A 64 -2.18 10.35 -9.23
C PRO A 64 -1.08 11.28 -8.74
N THR A 65 0.17 10.89 -8.94
CA THR A 65 1.31 11.79 -8.79
C THR A 65 1.35 12.74 -10.00
N PRO A 66 1.24 14.05 -9.84
CA PRO A 66 1.46 14.97 -10.93
C PRO A 66 2.94 15.08 -11.28
N GLU A 67 3.25 15.22 -12.58
CA GLU A 67 4.62 15.39 -13.07
C GLU A 67 5.26 16.70 -12.59
N ASP A 68 4.44 17.75 -12.44
CA ASP A 68 4.86 19.09 -12.00
C ASP A 68 4.18 19.46 -10.67
N ARG A 69 4.60 18.89 -9.56
CA ARG A 69 4.05 19.27 -8.25
C ARG A 69 4.56 20.64 -7.79
N PRO A 70 3.68 21.61 -7.57
CA PRO A 70 4.06 22.88 -6.94
C PRO A 70 4.40 22.71 -5.45
N ASP A 71 3.79 21.72 -4.80
CA ASP A 71 4.04 21.38 -3.39
C ASP A 71 4.99 20.19 -3.27
N SER A 72 5.81 20.15 -2.23
CA SER A 72 6.57 18.95 -1.90
C SER A 72 5.62 17.80 -1.54
N LEU A 73 6.05 16.56 -1.74
CA LEU A 73 5.28 15.36 -1.37
C LEU A 73 4.84 15.41 0.10
N ASP A 74 5.73 15.85 0.98
CA ASP A 74 5.48 16.04 2.41
C ASP A 74 4.27 16.93 2.66
N GLN A 75 4.25 18.13 2.06
CA GLN A 75 3.16 19.10 2.23
C GLN A 75 1.83 18.55 1.71
N CYS A 76 1.87 17.85 0.57
CA CYS A 76 0.68 17.21 0.02
C CYS A 76 0.12 16.13 0.96
N LEU A 77 0.97 15.23 1.47
CA LEU A 77 0.54 14.17 2.36
C LEU A 77 0.07 14.71 3.73
N GLU A 78 0.75 15.70 4.30
CA GLU A 78 0.33 16.34 5.54
C GLU A 78 -1.05 17.01 5.40
N ARG A 79 -1.29 17.72 4.29
CA ARG A 79 -2.61 18.30 3.99
C ARG A 79 -3.69 17.23 3.89
N LEU A 80 -3.44 16.16 3.12
CA LEU A 80 -4.37 15.05 2.97
C LEU A 80 -4.64 14.32 4.29
N ARG A 81 -3.66 14.24 5.19
CA ARG A 81 -3.83 13.65 6.52
C ARG A 81 -4.83 14.42 7.37
N VAL A 82 -4.85 15.75 7.25
CA VAL A 82 -5.75 16.62 8.03
C VAL A 82 -7.14 16.72 7.40
N GLU A 83 -7.23 16.74 6.06
CA GLU A 83 -8.46 17.05 5.31
C GLU A 83 -9.26 15.81 4.92
N ALA A 84 -8.69 14.60 4.99
CA ALA A 84 -9.36 13.40 4.51
C ALA A 84 -10.44 12.91 5.48
N ASP A 85 -11.68 12.92 5.02
CA ASP A 85 -12.85 12.35 5.74
C ASP A 85 -12.92 10.81 5.65
N ALA A 86 -12.07 10.18 4.85
CA ALA A 86 -12.06 8.75 4.58
C ALA A 86 -10.68 8.14 4.76
N HIS A 87 -10.62 6.81 4.78
CA HIS A 87 -9.35 6.09 4.78
C HIS A 87 -8.48 6.50 3.59
N THR A 88 -7.23 6.88 3.87
CA THR A 88 -6.25 7.21 2.83
C THR A 88 -5.13 6.17 2.82
N LEU A 89 -4.88 5.57 1.66
CA LEU A 89 -3.77 4.65 1.42
C LEU A 89 -2.73 5.35 0.53
N VAL A 90 -1.47 5.27 0.91
CA VAL A 90 -0.37 5.89 0.16
C VAL A 90 0.47 4.79 -0.47
N ASP A 91 0.46 4.69 -1.80
CA ASP A 91 1.36 3.81 -2.55
C ASP A 91 2.76 4.42 -2.54
N THR A 92 3.71 3.78 -1.88
CA THR A 92 5.03 4.34 -1.66
C THR A 92 6.04 3.91 -2.72
N PRO A 93 7.08 4.70 -2.98
CA PRO A 93 8.18 4.26 -3.83
C PRO A 93 8.84 2.99 -3.30
N ALA A 94 9.57 2.30 -4.17
CA ALA A 94 10.31 1.11 -3.80
C ALA A 94 11.62 1.46 -3.09
N GLY A 95 12.05 0.60 -2.17
CA GLY A 95 13.35 0.72 -1.51
C GLY A 95 13.28 1.32 -0.11
N ALA A 96 14.45 1.74 0.38
CA ALA A 96 14.67 2.29 1.72
C ALA A 96 15.41 3.65 1.65
N GLY A 97 15.20 4.40 0.56
CA GLY A 97 15.73 5.75 0.39
C GLY A 97 14.94 6.81 1.15
N VAL A 98 15.40 8.06 1.05
CA VAL A 98 14.75 9.22 1.68
C VAL A 98 13.31 9.39 1.19
N ASP A 99 13.07 9.19 -0.11
CA ASP A 99 11.75 9.33 -0.73
C ASP A 99 10.75 8.29 -0.20
N ALA A 100 11.22 7.07 0.11
CA ALA A 100 10.41 6.05 0.76
C ALA A 100 10.16 6.35 2.25
N ALA A 101 11.05 7.08 2.92
CA ALA A 101 10.92 7.41 4.35
C ALA A 101 9.84 8.46 4.62
N THR A 102 9.63 9.41 3.69
CA THR A 102 8.65 10.47 3.84
C THR A 102 7.22 9.96 4.05
N PRO A 103 6.65 9.12 3.17
CA PRO A 103 5.32 8.57 3.39
C PRO A 103 5.21 7.75 4.67
N LEU A 104 6.28 7.02 5.05
CA LEU A 104 6.30 6.24 6.28
C LEU A 104 6.20 7.14 7.53
N ARG A 105 6.91 8.26 7.53
CA ARG A 105 6.93 9.21 8.66
C ARG A 105 5.59 9.91 8.87
N ILE A 106 4.85 10.18 7.78
CA ILE A 106 3.57 10.91 7.83
C ILE A 106 2.40 9.98 8.11
N ALA A 107 2.49 8.71 7.71
CA ALA A 107 1.43 7.74 7.90
C ALA A 107 1.19 7.39 9.39
N ASP A 108 -0.05 7.05 9.71
CA ASP A 108 -0.45 6.55 11.05
C ASP A 108 -0.13 5.05 11.22
N GLY A 109 0.17 4.36 10.12
CA GLY A 109 0.58 2.96 10.12
C GLY A 109 1.06 2.48 8.76
N VAL A 110 1.76 1.35 8.76
CA VAL A 110 2.35 0.74 7.56
C VAL A 110 1.81 -0.66 7.34
N VAL A 111 1.41 -0.95 6.11
CA VAL A 111 1.17 -2.30 5.61
C VAL A 111 2.34 -2.68 4.71
N LEU A 112 3.06 -3.74 5.06
CA LEU A 112 4.16 -4.25 4.26
C LEU A 112 3.65 -5.11 3.11
N VAL A 113 4.29 -4.98 1.95
CA VAL A 113 4.01 -5.82 0.78
C VAL A 113 5.29 -6.52 0.35
N SER A 114 5.22 -7.84 0.19
CA SER A 114 6.37 -8.66 -0.24
C SER A 114 5.88 -9.85 -1.07
N THR A 115 6.80 -10.45 -1.82
CA THR A 115 6.64 -11.82 -2.29
C THR A 115 7.23 -12.78 -1.26
N ALA A 116 6.91 -14.08 -1.37
CA ALA A 116 7.38 -15.10 -0.43
C ALA A 116 8.87 -15.50 -0.62
N CYS A 117 9.61 -14.87 -1.51
CA CYS A 117 11.02 -15.18 -1.72
C CYS A 117 11.93 -14.49 -0.70
N ALA A 118 13.01 -15.16 -0.29
CA ALA A 118 13.90 -14.70 0.76
C ALA A 118 14.49 -13.29 0.53
N PRO A 119 14.91 -12.88 -0.68
CA PRO A 119 15.38 -11.53 -0.90
C PRO A 119 14.31 -10.47 -0.65
N ALA A 120 13.07 -10.68 -1.14
CA ALA A 120 11.99 -9.72 -0.94
C ALA A 120 11.57 -9.62 0.54
N LEU A 121 11.54 -10.74 1.26
CA LEU A 121 11.26 -10.75 2.70
C LEU A 121 12.33 -10.00 3.51
N ARG A 122 13.63 -10.14 3.15
CA ARG A 122 14.71 -9.36 3.78
C ARG A 122 14.55 -7.86 3.54
N ASP A 123 14.18 -7.47 2.33
CA ASP A 123 13.96 -6.06 2.00
C ASP A 123 12.70 -5.51 2.69
N ALA A 124 11.63 -6.31 2.82
CA ALA A 124 10.46 -5.95 3.61
C ALA A 124 10.80 -5.79 5.10
N ALA A 125 11.67 -6.64 5.65
CA ALA A 125 12.15 -6.50 7.04
C ALA A 125 12.95 -5.21 7.25
N LYS A 126 13.76 -4.77 6.27
CA LYS A 126 14.45 -3.45 6.32
C LYS A 126 13.43 -2.31 6.31
N THR A 127 12.39 -2.38 5.44
CA THR A 127 11.31 -1.40 5.40
C THR A 127 10.55 -1.35 6.72
N ALA A 128 10.28 -2.52 7.34
CA ALA A 128 9.68 -2.59 8.67
C ALA A 128 10.54 -1.90 9.73
N SER A 129 11.86 -2.12 9.70
CA SER A 129 12.80 -1.49 10.63
C SER A 129 12.85 0.03 10.43
N MET A 130 12.80 0.49 9.18
CA MET A 130 12.75 1.93 8.86
C MET A 130 11.47 2.57 9.36
N ALA A 131 10.30 1.96 9.15
CA ALA A 131 9.03 2.46 9.66
C ALA A 131 9.06 2.63 11.19
N ARG A 132 9.54 1.61 11.90
CA ARG A 132 9.69 1.69 13.36
C ARG A 132 10.70 2.75 13.82
N ALA A 133 11.79 2.93 13.07
CA ALA A 133 12.81 3.96 13.39
C ALA A 133 12.26 5.38 13.25
N VAL A 134 11.29 5.61 12.37
CA VAL A 134 10.59 6.91 12.26
C VAL A 134 9.34 7.01 13.15
N GLY A 135 9.09 6.02 13.99
CA GLY A 135 8.00 6.00 14.97
C GLY A 135 6.66 5.49 14.43
N THR A 136 6.60 4.94 13.23
CA THR A 136 5.35 4.50 12.60
C THR A 136 5.13 3.00 12.83
N PRO A 137 3.97 2.59 13.38
CA PRO A 137 3.68 1.19 13.64
C PRO A 137 3.50 0.39 12.34
N VAL A 138 3.99 -0.84 12.32
CA VAL A 138 3.77 -1.80 11.24
C VAL A 138 2.55 -2.65 11.61
N LEU A 139 1.43 -2.42 10.92
CA LEU A 139 0.14 -3.03 11.22
C LEU A 139 0.05 -4.48 10.74
N GLY A 140 0.80 -4.81 9.70
CA GLY A 140 0.85 -6.17 9.18
C GLY A 140 1.48 -6.25 7.80
N ALA A 141 1.46 -7.46 7.23
CA ALA A 141 2.05 -7.73 5.93
C ALA A 141 1.08 -8.47 5.00
N VAL A 142 1.17 -8.19 3.70
CA VAL A 142 0.51 -8.94 2.63
C VAL A 142 1.60 -9.60 1.78
N LEU A 143 1.51 -10.91 1.60
CA LEU A 143 2.35 -11.63 0.64
C LEU A 143 1.61 -11.77 -0.68
N THR A 144 2.25 -11.33 -1.74
CA THR A 144 1.71 -11.35 -3.11
C THR A 144 2.32 -12.49 -3.93
N ARG A 145 1.64 -12.85 -5.02
CA ARG A 145 2.05 -13.90 -5.97
C ARG A 145 2.31 -15.25 -5.30
N THR A 146 1.55 -15.56 -4.26
CA THR A 146 1.68 -16.82 -3.54
C THR A 146 0.37 -17.21 -2.88
N LEU A 147 0.17 -18.51 -2.69
CA LEU A 147 -0.85 -19.07 -1.80
C LEU A 147 -0.21 -19.64 -0.53
N ALA A 148 1.13 -19.74 -0.52
CA ALA A 148 1.85 -20.27 0.62
C ALA A 148 1.92 -19.25 1.77
N ARG A 149 1.83 -19.73 3.00
CA ARG A 149 2.14 -19.00 4.22
C ARG A 149 3.44 -19.58 4.79
N PRO A 150 4.62 -19.07 4.38
CA PRO A 150 5.87 -19.60 4.90
C PRO A 150 5.91 -19.48 6.41
N PRO A 151 6.43 -20.47 7.14
CA PRO A 151 6.58 -20.38 8.59
C PRO A 151 7.50 -19.21 8.96
N ASN A 152 7.29 -18.64 10.13
CA ASN A 152 8.12 -17.59 10.72
C ASN A 152 8.16 -16.24 9.96
N VAL A 153 7.34 -16.02 8.91
CA VAL A 153 7.28 -14.73 8.20
C VAL A 153 6.81 -13.62 9.12
N ALA A 154 5.80 -13.88 9.95
CA ALA A 154 5.31 -12.89 10.92
C ALA A 154 6.40 -12.51 11.94
N GLU A 155 7.17 -13.47 12.41
CA GLU A 155 8.31 -13.26 13.31
C GLU A 155 9.43 -12.46 12.60
N LEU A 156 9.79 -12.85 11.38
CA LEU A 156 10.80 -12.16 10.57
C LEU A 156 10.46 -10.68 10.33
N LEU A 157 9.20 -10.38 10.04
CA LEU A 157 8.72 -9.02 9.77
C LEU A 157 8.34 -8.27 11.06
N GLY A 158 8.16 -8.99 12.16
CA GLY A 158 7.72 -8.46 13.45
C GLY A 158 6.30 -7.88 13.41
N CYS A 159 5.44 -8.44 12.55
CA CYS A 159 4.04 -8.01 12.39
C CYS A 159 3.17 -9.18 11.92
N PRO A 160 1.84 -9.13 12.13
CA PRO A 160 0.93 -10.18 11.65
C PRO A 160 0.90 -10.28 10.13
N LEU A 161 0.67 -11.48 9.61
CA LEU A 161 0.40 -11.70 8.20
C LEU A 161 -1.11 -11.50 7.95
N LEU A 162 -1.49 -10.37 7.36
CA LEU A 162 -2.87 -10.01 7.04
C LEU A 162 -3.46 -10.91 5.95
N GLY A 163 -2.64 -11.26 4.95
CA GLY A 163 -3.13 -12.10 3.87
C GLY A 163 -2.04 -12.61 2.93
N VAL A 164 -2.46 -13.57 2.10
CA VAL A 164 -1.68 -14.05 0.95
C VAL A 164 -2.55 -13.89 -0.30
N VAL A 165 -1.98 -13.32 -1.35
CA VAL A 165 -2.67 -13.02 -2.61
C VAL A 165 -2.02 -13.83 -3.72
N PRO A 166 -2.79 -14.64 -4.48
CA PRO A 166 -2.25 -15.47 -5.54
C PRO A 166 -1.70 -14.64 -6.70
N ASP A 167 -0.87 -15.25 -7.51
CA ASP A 167 -0.54 -14.70 -8.83
C ASP A 167 -1.75 -14.82 -9.75
N ALA A 168 -1.91 -13.82 -10.63
CA ALA A 168 -2.99 -13.82 -11.62
C ALA A 168 -2.45 -13.32 -12.96
N ALA A 169 -2.93 -13.92 -14.05
CA ALA A 169 -2.62 -13.46 -15.40
C ALA A 169 -3.39 -12.17 -15.71
N GLY A 170 -2.77 -11.25 -16.44
CA GLY A 170 -3.40 -9.99 -16.86
C GLY A 170 -3.52 -8.98 -15.71
N ARG A 171 -4.70 -8.36 -15.55
CA ARG A 171 -4.97 -7.39 -14.47
C ARG A 171 -5.36 -8.13 -13.19
N PRO A 172 -4.53 -8.12 -12.15
CA PRO A 172 -4.77 -8.96 -10.96
C PRO A 172 -6.13 -8.72 -10.28
N LEU A 173 -6.60 -7.47 -10.24
CA LEU A 173 -7.86 -7.12 -9.59
C LEU A 173 -9.11 -7.53 -10.39
N ASP A 174 -8.98 -7.97 -11.63
CA ASP A 174 -10.08 -8.57 -12.39
C ASP A 174 -10.34 -10.03 -11.97
N ASP A 175 -9.33 -10.70 -11.36
CA ASP A 175 -9.48 -12.07 -10.83
C ASP A 175 -10.23 -12.07 -9.50
N ARG A 176 -11.37 -12.77 -9.45
CA ARG A 176 -12.19 -12.90 -8.25
C ARG A 176 -11.42 -13.44 -7.05
N ARG A 177 -10.52 -14.41 -7.26
CA ARG A 177 -9.71 -15.02 -6.19
C ARG A 177 -8.79 -13.99 -5.54
N VAL A 178 -8.24 -13.07 -6.34
CA VAL A 178 -7.40 -11.96 -5.87
C VAL A 178 -8.23 -10.99 -5.02
N ARG A 179 -9.41 -10.60 -5.50
CA ARG A 179 -10.31 -9.70 -4.75
C ARG A 179 -10.72 -10.27 -3.40
N GLU A 180 -11.18 -11.53 -3.36
CA GLU A 180 -11.55 -12.22 -2.12
C GLU A 180 -10.39 -12.25 -1.09
N ARG A 181 -9.14 -12.31 -1.56
CA ARG A 181 -7.96 -12.25 -0.68
C ARG A 181 -7.70 -10.85 -0.15
N TYR A 182 -7.94 -9.82 -0.95
CA TYR A 182 -7.85 -8.45 -0.44
C TYR A 182 -8.98 -8.10 0.50
N GLU A 183 -10.20 -8.61 0.30
CA GLU A 183 -11.31 -8.49 1.25
C GLU A 183 -10.95 -9.08 2.62
N ALA A 184 -10.41 -10.30 2.62
CA ALA A 184 -9.95 -10.93 3.85
C ALA A 184 -8.79 -10.17 4.52
N ALA A 185 -7.85 -9.63 3.73
CA ALA A 185 -6.73 -8.84 4.25
C ALA A 185 -7.20 -7.48 4.81
N ALA A 186 -8.18 -6.84 4.18
CA ALA A 186 -8.78 -5.59 4.65
C ALA A 186 -9.53 -5.81 5.98
N ALA A 187 -10.28 -6.90 6.12
CA ALA A 187 -10.92 -7.24 7.39
C ALA A 187 -9.89 -7.43 8.51
N ALA A 188 -8.82 -8.19 8.26
CA ALA A 188 -7.73 -8.38 9.22
C ALA A 188 -7.00 -7.06 9.57
N LEU A 189 -6.90 -6.14 8.62
CA LEU A 189 -6.31 -4.81 8.83
C LEU A 189 -7.20 -3.96 9.75
N LEU A 190 -8.52 -3.95 9.54
CA LEU A 190 -9.47 -3.24 10.39
C LEU A 190 -9.44 -3.75 11.83
N ASP A 191 -9.38 -5.08 12.02
CA ASP A 191 -9.24 -5.69 13.36
C ASP A 191 -7.93 -5.25 14.03
N ALA A 192 -6.82 -5.19 13.28
CA ALA A 192 -5.53 -4.75 13.79
C ALA A 192 -5.52 -3.26 14.18
N THR A 193 -6.25 -2.40 13.47
CA THR A 193 -6.33 -0.97 13.78
C THR A 193 -7.24 -0.64 14.96
N THR A 194 -8.25 -1.47 15.22
CA THR A 194 -9.16 -1.29 16.37
C THR A 194 -8.50 -1.69 17.69
N SER A 195 -7.41 -2.43 17.64
CA SER A 195 -6.68 -2.95 18.82
C SER A 195 -5.52 -2.06 19.27
N LEU A 196 -5.29 -0.91 18.61
CA LEU A 196 -4.29 0.12 18.96
C LEU A 196 -4.92 1.27 19.73
#